data_49837c770a981b99822fc787e8450269
#
_entry.id   49837c770a981b99822fc787e8450269
#
_cell.length_a   1.000
_cell.length_b   1.000
_cell.length_c   1.000
_cell.angle_alpha   90.00
_cell.angle_beta   90.00
_cell.angle_gamma   90.00
#
_symmetry.space_group_name_H-M   'P 1'
#
loop_
_entity.id
_entity.type
_entity.pdbx_description
1 polymer ?
#
loop_
_entity_poly.entity_id
_entity_poly.type
_entity_poly.pdbx_seq_one_letter_code
_entity_poly.pdbx_strand_id
1 'polypeptide(L)'
;MGTTPFLRADGPREYATDESWQWAESPIRFSDIYDGETYDARVTPENWHFCRTDSCGKQMLIPQEGEIVTEHERLKPVAVLHTPKGEMVLDFGQEITGYAEFTVQARAGERVLLSCAEVLDADGNFYTENYRSAKSRIEYICRGGIQTGRAHHTFYGFRYLRVDEAPEGWQAENFTAVCVYSDLQRTGWIRTSDPLLNQLYQNIVWGEKDNLLDVPTDCPQRDERLGWTGDAQVSIRAITCTFDGKRFFSKWLRDMAAEQRGDGAVSHFGPNVGLFTQDPALFCGGSAWADAAVICPWQLYQAYGDKELLREHLPMMQKWVEYVCRAAGDSCIWSTGHHYGDWLALDAGEGNYTGASRKEFIATAFYAHSAQLLAQAMDALDMDGAAYHRLFETIRAAHQNAFPDCRTQTECALALHFGLAAAPDRVAAQLAELVRSNGNRLTTGFVGTPYLLHALSENGYAQTAYDLLLQTKAPSWLFSVKMGATTVWEHWDSRKADGSFWSTDMNSFNHHAYGAVADWLYGAAGGIRPGKPGYETVLFSPIPNRRLQRFEVVVNTPHGKVCSCWKWNGPTVTYVLTTPVSAEIRLGGEQHNVAAGTYTFVRRGYDKSPYEAKDFLNVRR
;
A
#
# COMPACT_ATOMS: atom_id res chain seq x y z
N MET A 1 17.90 -20.03 6.19
CA MET A 1 16.97 -20.98 6.83
C MET A 1 17.78 -21.97 7.67
N GLY A 2 17.30 -22.30 8.87
CA GLY A 2 17.97 -23.27 9.73
C GLY A 2 17.84 -24.69 9.16
N THR A 3 18.82 -25.53 9.43
CA THR A 3 18.83 -26.94 8.97
C THR A 3 18.10 -27.89 9.92
N THR A 4 17.67 -27.39 11.07
CA THR A 4 17.01 -28.20 12.12
C THR A 4 15.67 -27.54 12.48
N PRO A 5 14.52 -28.22 12.26
CA PRO A 5 13.23 -27.67 12.63
C PRO A 5 13.02 -27.76 14.15
N PHE A 6 12.45 -26.71 14.72
CA PHE A 6 12.03 -26.64 16.11
C PHE A 6 10.53 -26.36 16.16
N LEU A 7 9.84 -27.03 17.09
CA LEU A 7 8.44 -26.75 17.40
C LEU A 7 8.29 -26.63 18.92
N ARG A 8 7.48 -25.66 19.35
CA ARG A 8 7.08 -25.50 20.74
C ARG A 8 5.59 -25.22 20.80
N ALA A 9 4.91 -25.96 21.66
CA ALA A 9 3.57 -25.67 22.11
C ALA A 9 3.56 -25.64 23.65
N ASP A 10 3.03 -24.55 24.23
CA ASP A 10 2.78 -24.42 25.67
C ASP A 10 1.27 -24.34 25.89
N GLY A 11 0.74 -25.21 26.74
CA GLY A 11 -0.70 -25.28 27.01
C GLY A 11 -1.00 -26.24 28.16
N PRO A 12 -2.26 -26.69 28.32
CA PRO A 12 -2.55 -27.84 29.14
C PRO A 12 -1.59 -28.99 28.82
N ARG A 13 -1.28 -29.83 29.82
CA ARG A 13 -0.25 -30.87 29.72
C ARG A 13 -0.37 -31.74 28.46
N GLU A 14 -1.59 -32.01 28.03
CA GLU A 14 -1.90 -32.78 26.82
C GLU A 14 -1.49 -32.11 25.50
N TYR A 15 -1.20 -30.81 25.50
CA TYR A 15 -0.80 -30.05 24.32
C TYR A 15 0.62 -29.45 24.42
N ALA A 16 1.30 -29.61 25.57
CA ALA A 16 2.66 -29.12 25.73
C ALA A 16 3.64 -30.04 25.01
N THR A 17 4.58 -29.46 24.24
CA THR A 17 5.63 -30.23 23.59
C THR A 17 6.64 -30.74 24.62
N ASP A 18 6.93 -32.03 24.57
CA ASP A 18 7.93 -32.72 25.39
C ASP A 18 8.57 -33.89 24.61
N GLU A 19 9.35 -34.71 25.30
CA GLU A 19 10.03 -35.86 24.72
C GLU A 19 9.09 -36.99 24.25
N SER A 20 7.79 -36.96 24.64
CA SER A 20 6.79 -37.93 24.17
C SER A 20 6.28 -37.63 22.76
N TRP A 21 6.54 -36.43 22.25
CA TRP A 21 6.16 -36.07 20.90
C TRP A 21 6.98 -36.82 19.87
N GLN A 22 6.33 -37.12 18.75
CA GLN A 22 6.96 -37.83 17.64
C GLN A 22 6.83 -37.02 16.34
N TRP A 23 7.78 -37.21 15.46
CA TRP A 23 7.78 -36.65 14.11
C TRP A 23 7.97 -37.74 13.06
N ALA A 24 7.42 -37.51 11.87
CA ALA A 24 7.62 -38.36 10.70
C ALA A 24 7.69 -37.49 9.43
N GLU A 25 8.15 -38.06 8.33
CA GLU A 25 8.14 -37.39 7.05
C GLU A 25 6.71 -37.09 6.58
N SER A 26 6.49 -35.88 6.07
CA SER A 26 5.21 -35.36 5.61
C SER A 26 4.95 -35.72 4.13
N PRO A 27 3.66 -35.80 3.70
CA PRO A 27 3.29 -35.75 2.26
C PRO A 27 3.81 -34.52 1.53
N ILE A 28 4.06 -33.41 2.22
CA ILE A 28 4.72 -32.23 1.64
C ILE A 28 6.19 -32.57 1.42
N ARG A 29 6.57 -32.77 0.16
CA ARG A 29 7.93 -33.17 -0.21
C ARG A 29 8.87 -32.00 -0.48
N PHE A 30 8.28 -30.86 -0.83
CA PHE A 30 8.95 -29.57 -1.03
C PHE A 30 7.97 -28.45 -0.73
N SER A 31 8.42 -27.39 -0.09
CA SER A 31 7.67 -26.14 0.06
C SER A 31 8.64 -24.98 0.16
N ASP A 32 8.41 -23.98 -0.67
CA ASP A 32 9.16 -22.73 -0.72
C ASP A 32 8.19 -21.59 -1.05
N ILE A 33 8.40 -20.42 -0.42
CA ILE A 33 7.46 -19.30 -0.56
C ILE A 33 7.41 -18.76 -1.99
N TYR A 34 8.51 -18.87 -2.76
CA TYR A 34 8.60 -18.38 -4.14
C TYR A 34 8.38 -19.50 -5.16
N ASP A 35 8.99 -20.66 -4.93
CA ASP A 35 8.96 -21.75 -5.89
C ASP A 35 7.65 -22.56 -5.87
N GLY A 36 7.02 -22.62 -4.69
CA GLY A 36 5.74 -23.32 -4.53
C GLY A 36 5.84 -24.60 -3.72
N GLU A 37 4.95 -25.56 -3.98
CA GLU A 37 4.82 -26.76 -3.14
C GLU A 37 4.66 -28.02 -3.99
N THR A 38 5.37 -29.09 -3.61
CA THR A 38 5.16 -30.46 -4.10
C THR A 38 4.56 -31.29 -2.97
N TYR A 39 3.36 -31.84 -3.22
CA TYR A 39 2.63 -32.69 -2.30
C TYR A 39 2.43 -34.08 -2.92
N ASP A 40 2.85 -35.16 -2.23
CA ASP A 40 2.62 -36.54 -2.64
C ASP A 40 1.55 -37.19 -1.74
N ALA A 41 0.30 -37.22 -2.20
CA ALA A 41 -0.82 -37.76 -1.46
C ALA A 41 -0.74 -39.29 -1.24
N ARG A 42 0.19 -39.99 -1.87
CA ARG A 42 0.42 -41.42 -1.66
C ARG A 42 1.22 -41.69 -0.39
N VAL A 43 1.96 -40.67 0.09
CA VAL A 43 2.79 -40.81 1.29
C VAL A 43 1.90 -40.79 2.53
N THR A 44 2.00 -41.85 3.33
CA THR A 44 1.45 -41.93 4.67
C THR A 44 2.59 -41.76 5.67
N PRO A 45 2.48 -40.85 6.65
CA PRO A 45 3.54 -40.70 7.65
C PRO A 45 3.78 -42.01 8.41
N GLU A 46 5.00 -42.53 8.27
CA GLU A 46 5.47 -43.77 8.89
C GLU A 46 6.82 -43.54 9.57
N ASN A 47 7.36 -44.55 10.25
CA ASN A 47 8.66 -44.46 10.93
C ASN A 47 8.76 -43.26 11.88
N TRP A 48 7.82 -43.18 12.79
CA TRP A 48 7.76 -42.11 13.79
C TRP A 48 8.96 -42.15 14.74
N HIS A 49 9.62 -41.01 14.92
CA HIS A 49 10.77 -40.80 15.78
C HIS A 49 10.41 -39.88 16.93
N PHE A 50 10.91 -40.16 18.13
CA PHE A 50 10.72 -39.25 19.26
C PHE A 50 11.50 -37.93 19.05
N CYS A 51 10.88 -36.85 19.46
CA CYS A 51 11.52 -35.55 19.47
C CYS A 51 12.62 -35.49 20.52
N ARG A 52 13.56 -34.58 20.33
CA ARG A 52 14.54 -34.20 21.33
C ARG A 52 14.19 -32.85 21.89
N THR A 53 14.32 -32.68 23.21
CA THR A 53 14.17 -31.37 23.83
C THR A 53 15.41 -30.53 23.61
N ASP A 54 15.24 -29.24 23.42
CA ASP A 54 16.30 -28.25 23.34
C ASP A 54 16.14 -27.22 24.47
N SER A 55 17.27 -26.67 24.92
CA SER A 55 17.32 -25.69 26.01
C SER A 55 17.16 -24.23 25.53
N CYS A 56 16.63 -24.01 24.33
CA CYS A 56 16.38 -22.65 23.81
C CYS A 56 15.60 -21.79 24.82
N GLY A 57 16.16 -20.62 25.12
CA GLY A 57 15.57 -19.70 26.10
C GLY A 57 14.18 -19.21 25.70
N LYS A 58 13.24 -19.32 26.64
CA LYS A 58 11.84 -18.85 26.43
C LYS A 58 11.71 -17.34 26.31
N GLN A 59 12.69 -16.59 26.79
CA GLN A 59 12.68 -15.12 26.85
C GLN A 59 12.66 -14.45 25.47
N MET A 60 12.95 -15.18 24.40
CA MET A 60 12.88 -14.66 23.03
C MET A 60 11.50 -14.83 22.39
N LEU A 61 10.58 -15.58 23.06
CA LEU A 61 9.23 -15.80 22.53
C LEU A 61 8.33 -14.66 22.94
N ILE A 62 7.70 -14.04 21.96
CA ILE A 62 6.66 -13.04 22.14
C ILE A 62 5.33 -13.58 21.61
N PRO A 63 4.18 -13.17 22.18
CA PRO A 63 2.88 -13.49 21.60
C PRO A 63 2.77 -12.93 20.18
N GLN A 64 2.02 -13.60 19.31
CA GLN A 64 1.67 -13.02 18.03
C GLN A 64 0.73 -11.83 18.25
N GLU A 65 1.09 -10.67 17.73
CA GLU A 65 0.39 -9.40 17.99
C GLU A 65 -0.37 -8.87 16.77
N GLY A 66 0.07 -9.22 15.55
CA GLY A 66 -0.58 -8.83 14.29
C GLY A 66 -1.90 -9.54 14.03
N GLU A 67 -2.59 -9.10 13.00
CA GLU A 67 -3.76 -9.82 12.49
C GLU A 67 -3.31 -11.14 11.85
N ILE A 68 -4.05 -12.22 12.13
CA ILE A 68 -3.74 -13.53 11.54
C ILE A 68 -4.09 -13.54 10.06
N VAL A 69 -3.28 -14.25 9.27
CA VAL A 69 -3.59 -14.52 7.87
C VAL A 69 -4.64 -15.62 7.79
N THR A 70 -5.75 -15.37 7.10
CA THR A 70 -6.88 -16.29 6.97
C THR A 70 -7.33 -16.43 5.51
N GLU A 71 -8.14 -17.45 5.24
CA GLU A 71 -8.85 -17.60 3.96
C GLU A 71 -10.06 -16.66 3.93
N HIS A 72 -10.29 -16.02 2.79
CA HIS A 72 -11.38 -15.08 2.59
C HIS A 72 -12.22 -15.45 1.37
N GLU A 73 -12.17 -14.68 0.28
CA GLU A 73 -12.97 -14.93 -0.91
C GLU A 73 -12.53 -16.21 -1.62
N ARG A 74 -13.50 -16.89 -2.22
CA ARG A 74 -13.29 -18.11 -3.02
C ARG A 74 -13.84 -17.89 -4.43
N LEU A 75 -12.96 -17.72 -5.38
CA LEU A 75 -13.32 -17.37 -6.75
C LEU A 75 -13.33 -18.59 -7.64
N LYS A 76 -14.33 -18.70 -8.50
CA LYS A 76 -14.38 -19.68 -9.58
C LYS A 76 -13.83 -19.07 -10.87
N PRO A 77 -13.26 -19.87 -11.78
CA PRO A 77 -12.88 -19.40 -13.09
C PRO A 77 -14.09 -18.77 -13.82
N VAL A 78 -13.88 -17.58 -14.38
CA VAL A 78 -14.87 -16.90 -15.21
C VAL A 78 -14.73 -17.27 -16.70
N ALA A 79 -13.56 -17.78 -17.08
CA ALA A 79 -13.29 -18.25 -18.45
C ALA A 79 -12.22 -19.36 -18.47
N VAL A 80 -12.28 -20.18 -19.50
CA VAL A 80 -11.22 -21.11 -19.92
C VAL A 80 -10.63 -20.59 -21.23
N LEU A 81 -9.35 -20.31 -21.23
CA LEU A 81 -8.64 -19.75 -22.37
C LEU A 81 -7.73 -20.81 -22.99
N HIS A 82 -7.72 -20.86 -24.32
CA HIS A 82 -6.74 -21.60 -25.11
C HIS A 82 -5.79 -20.57 -25.72
N THR A 83 -4.56 -20.53 -25.26
CA THR A 83 -3.60 -19.54 -25.76
C THR A 83 -3.11 -19.90 -27.17
N PRO A 84 -2.56 -18.93 -27.92
CA PRO A 84 -1.93 -19.21 -29.21
C PRO A 84 -0.81 -20.27 -29.17
N LYS A 85 -0.13 -20.40 -28.01
CA LYS A 85 0.88 -21.46 -27.77
C LYS A 85 0.28 -22.81 -27.41
N GLY A 86 -1.07 -22.94 -27.36
CA GLY A 86 -1.78 -24.18 -27.03
C GLY A 86 -1.90 -24.44 -25.52
N GLU A 87 -1.64 -23.46 -24.67
CA GLU A 87 -1.77 -23.59 -23.22
C GLU A 87 -3.23 -23.52 -22.80
N MET A 88 -3.60 -24.27 -21.77
CA MET A 88 -4.92 -24.19 -21.14
C MET A 88 -4.84 -23.35 -19.87
N VAL A 89 -5.56 -22.23 -19.86
CA VAL A 89 -5.48 -21.22 -18.79
C VAL A 89 -6.87 -20.92 -18.26
N LEU A 90 -7.00 -20.94 -16.94
CA LEU A 90 -8.20 -20.50 -16.21
C LEU A 90 -8.03 -19.03 -15.83
N ASP A 91 -8.98 -18.16 -16.24
CA ASP A 91 -9.06 -16.77 -15.80
C ASP A 91 -10.05 -16.67 -14.63
N PHE A 92 -9.58 -16.20 -13.47
CA PHE A 92 -10.44 -15.97 -12.31
C PHE A 92 -11.10 -14.57 -12.29
N GLY A 93 -10.79 -13.73 -13.29
CA GLY A 93 -11.37 -12.40 -13.44
C GLY A 93 -10.85 -11.34 -12.47
N GLN A 94 -10.12 -11.75 -11.44
CA GLN A 94 -9.53 -10.90 -10.41
C GLN A 94 -8.12 -11.39 -10.07
N GLU A 95 -7.18 -10.48 -10.00
CA GLU A 95 -5.86 -10.69 -9.40
C GLU A 95 -6.00 -10.84 -7.90
N ILE A 96 -5.36 -11.85 -7.32
CA ILE A 96 -5.43 -12.17 -5.89
C ILE A 96 -4.08 -12.59 -5.33
N THR A 97 -3.93 -12.48 -4.03
CA THR A 97 -2.95 -13.25 -3.25
C THR A 97 -3.64 -14.45 -2.63
N GLY A 98 -3.06 -15.64 -2.83
CA GLY A 98 -3.65 -16.88 -2.32
C GLY A 98 -3.11 -18.13 -3.00
N TYR A 99 -3.96 -19.14 -3.13
CA TYR A 99 -3.60 -20.40 -3.75
C TYR A 99 -4.79 -21.01 -4.52
N ALA A 100 -4.47 -21.92 -5.45
CA ALA A 100 -5.47 -22.71 -6.11
C ALA A 100 -5.79 -23.97 -5.28
N GLU A 101 -7.08 -24.20 -5.02
CA GLU A 101 -7.64 -25.46 -4.54
C GLU A 101 -8.32 -26.16 -5.69
N PHE A 102 -8.19 -27.48 -5.76
CA PHE A 102 -8.84 -28.28 -6.81
C PHE A 102 -9.41 -29.58 -6.24
N THR A 103 -10.45 -30.11 -6.90
CA THR A 103 -11.00 -31.43 -6.63
C THR A 103 -11.02 -32.24 -7.91
N VAL A 104 -10.33 -33.39 -7.94
CA VAL A 104 -10.22 -34.24 -9.12
C VAL A 104 -10.48 -35.71 -8.82
N GLN A 105 -10.99 -36.44 -9.82
CA GLN A 105 -10.99 -37.89 -9.84
C GLN A 105 -9.72 -38.34 -10.55
N ALA A 106 -8.87 -39.14 -9.91
CA ALA A 106 -7.57 -39.53 -10.43
C ALA A 106 -7.25 -40.99 -10.14
N ARG A 107 -6.29 -41.55 -10.90
CA ARG A 107 -5.58 -42.79 -10.56
C ARG A 107 -4.40 -42.47 -9.61
N ALA A 108 -3.95 -43.45 -8.88
CA ALA A 108 -2.75 -43.29 -8.05
C ALA A 108 -1.53 -43.03 -8.95
N GLY A 109 -0.77 -41.97 -8.63
CA GLY A 109 0.40 -41.51 -9.38
C GLY A 109 0.12 -40.52 -10.51
N GLU A 110 -1.14 -40.26 -10.89
CA GLU A 110 -1.46 -39.15 -11.77
C GLU A 110 -1.15 -37.82 -11.05
N ARG A 111 -0.85 -36.79 -11.85
CA ARG A 111 -0.39 -35.51 -11.32
C ARG A 111 -1.37 -34.40 -11.64
N VAL A 112 -1.48 -33.45 -10.73
CA VAL A 112 -1.99 -32.11 -11.00
C VAL A 112 -0.80 -31.15 -10.92
N LEU A 113 -0.51 -30.47 -12.01
CA LEU A 113 0.56 -29.49 -12.12
C LEU A 113 -0.01 -28.18 -12.61
N LEU A 114 0.16 -27.12 -11.79
CA LEU A 114 -0.42 -25.81 -12.02
C LEU A 114 0.67 -24.75 -11.94
N SER A 115 0.57 -23.73 -12.80
CA SER A 115 1.43 -22.55 -12.79
C SER A 115 0.58 -21.28 -12.69
N CYS A 116 1.05 -20.31 -11.90
CA CYS A 116 0.35 -19.04 -11.65
C CYS A 116 0.93 -17.91 -12.48
N ALA A 117 0.08 -16.95 -12.93
CA ALA A 117 0.49 -15.72 -13.59
C ALA A 117 -0.48 -14.57 -13.29
N GLU A 118 0.06 -13.33 -13.23
CA GLU A 118 -0.73 -12.10 -13.09
C GLU A 118 -1.42 -11.71 -14.40
N VAL A 119 -0.74 -11.88 -15.52
CA VAL A 119 -1.15 -11.35 -16.83
C VAL A 119 -0.86 -12.35 -17.96
N LEU A 120 -1.48 -12.08 -19.10
CA LEU A 120 -1.11 -12.67 -20.39
C LEU A 120 -0.26 -11.66 -21.17
N ASP A 121 0.65 -12.16 -22.04
CA ASP A 121 1.44 -11.31 -22.93
C ASP A 121 0.57 -10.58 -23.98
N ALA A 122 1.19 -9.78 -24.85
CA ALA A 122 0.48 -9.03 -25.88
C ALA A 122 -0.23 -9.94 -26.90
N ASP A 123 0.27 -11.16 -27.10
CA ASP A 123 -0.31 -12.16 -27.99
C ASP A 123 -1.38 -13.03 -27.29
N GLY A 124 -1.60 -12.84 -25.99
CA GLY A 124 -2.56 -13.61 -25.19
C GLY A 124 -2.02 -14.93 -24.64
N ASN A 125 -0.70 -15.11 -24.58
CA ASN A 125 -0.09 -16.29 -23.98
C ASN A 125 0.17 -16.10 -22.49
N PHE A 126 0.32 -17.19 -21.77
CA PHE A 126 0.67 -17.20 -20.36
C PHE A 126 2.05 -16.56 -20.13
N TYR A 127 2.16 -15.60 -19.17
CA TYR A 127 3.36 -14.80 -18.98
C TYR A 127 3.84 -14.83 -17.52
N THR A 128 5.11 -15.17 -17.31
CA THR A 128 5.71 -15.31 -15.98
C THR A 128 7.12 -14.71 -15.86
N GLU A 129 7.62 -14.00 -16.89
CA GLU A 129 8.98 -13.43 -16.81
C GLU A 129 9.10 -12.42 -15.67
N ASN A 130 8.00 -11.68 -15.36
CA ASN A 130 7.94 -10.74 -14.25
C ASN A 130 7.94 -11.41 -12.85
N TYR A 131 7.86 -12.73 -12.79
CA TYR A 131 8.06 -13.50 -11.54
C TYR A 131 9.54 -13.68 -11.19
N ARG A 132 10.45 -13.36 -12.14
CA ARG A 132 11.90 -13.48 -12.03
C ARG A 132 12.30 -14.93 -11.68
N SER A 133 12.89 -15.18 -10.51
CA SER A 133 13.28 -16.53 -10.11
C SER A 133 12.15 -17.36 -9.47
N ALA A 134 11.05 -16.72 -9.06
CA ALA A 134 9.91 -17.40 -8.44
C ALA A 134 9.18 -18.29 -9.45
N LYS A 135 9.09 -19.60 -9.18
CA LYS A 135 8.42 -20.55 -10.08
C LYS A 135 6.91 -20.54 -9.93
N SER A 136 6.40 -20.19 -8.75
CA SER A 136 4.98 -20.07 -8.41
C SER A 136 4.16 -21.27 -8.90
N ARG A 137 4.58 -22.47 -8.45
CA ARG A 137 4.13 -23.76 -9.00
C ARG A 137 3.49 -24.64 -7.94
N ILE A 138 2.42 -25.34 -8.31
CA ILE A 138 1.74 -26.33 -7.45
C ILE A 138 1.88 -27.68 -8.14
N GLU A 139 2.51 -28.64 -7.47
CA GLU A 139 2.62 -30.02 -7.92
C GLU A 139 1.96 -30.94 -6.88
N TYR A 140 0.99 -31.72 -7.32
CA TYR A 140 0.26 -32.66 -6.48
C TYR A 140 0.22 -34.04 -7.14
N ILE A 141 0.76 -35.05 -6.45
CA ILE A 141 0.75 -36.45 -6.89
C ILE A 141 -0.43 -37.16 -6.24
N CYS A 142 -1.36 -37.63 -7.07
CA CYS A 142 -2.63 -38.19 -6.64
C CYS A 142 -2.48 -39.59 -6.00
N ARG A 143 -3.25 -39.85 -4.96
CA ARG A 143 -3.33 -41.17 -4.31
C ARG A 143 -4.32 -42.13 -4.96
N GLY A 144 -5.20 -41.61 -5.83
CA GLY A 144 -6.31 -42.33 -6.46
C GLY A 144 -7.66 -41.98 -5.84
N GLY A 145 -8.74 -42.14 -6.60
CA GLY A 145 -10.09 -41.75 -6.23
C GLY A 145 -10.36 -40.25 -6.32
N ILE A 146 -11.46 -39.81 -5.72
CA ILE A 146 -11.79 -38.38 -5.61
C ILE A 146 -10.94 -37.79 -4.49
N GLN A 147 -10.28 -36.65 -4.77
CA GLN A 147 -9.43 -35.99 -3.80
C GLN A 147 -9.34 -34.49 -4.04
N THR A 148 -9.17 -33.74 -2.97
CA THR A 148 -8.93 -32.30 -2.99
C THR A 148 -7.47 -32.04 -2.65
N GLY A 149 -6.83 -31.17 -3.43
CA GLY A 149 -5.45 -30.73 -3.23
C GLY A 149 -5.35 -29.21 -3.18
N ARG A 150 -4.35 -28.71 -2.45
CA ARG A 150 -3.96 -27.29 -2.35
C ARG A 150 -2.51 -27.16 -1.88
N ALA A 151 -1.93 -25.97 -2.00
CA ALA A 151 -0.71 -25.63 -1.26
C ALA A 151 -1.01 -25.35 0.22
N HIS A 152 -0.03 -25.59 1.11
CA HIS A 152 -0.21 -25.48 2.57
C HIS A 152 0.67 -24.41 3.19
N HIS A 153 1.91 -24.23 2.74
CA HIS A 153 2.91 -23.36 3.35
C HIS A 153 3.47 -22.30 2.40
N THR A 154 2.72 -21.96 1.36
CA THR A 154 3.05 -20.91 0.41
C THR A 154 1.78 -20.22 -0.10
N PHE A 155 1.94 -19.07 -0.72
CA PHE A 155 0.91 -18.35 -1.44
C PHE A 155 1.47 -17.82 -2.76
N TYR A 156 0.57 -17.42 -3.65
CA TYR A 156 0.89 -16.92 -4.97
C TYR A 156 0.11 -15.63 -5.25
N GLY A 157 0.70 -14.69 -5.97
CA GLY A 157 -0.04 -13.59 -6.59
C GLY A 157 -0.44 -14.03 -8.00
N PHE A 158 -1.74 -14.06 -8.33
CA PHE A 158 -2.18 -14.51 -9.65
C PHE A 158 -3.63 -14.13 -9.99
N ARG A 159 -3.89 -13.98 -11.27
CA ARG A 159 -5.23 -13.95 -11.86
C ARG A 159 -5.44 -15.17 -12.75
N TYR A 160 -4.39 -15.64 -13.41
CA TYR A 160 -4.41 -16.72 -14.38
C TYR A 160 -3.74 -17.96 -13.79
N LEU A 161 -4.38 -19.12 -14.00
CA LEU A 161 -3.86 -20.41 -13.60
C LEU A 161 -3.74 -21.28 -14.84
N ARG A 162 -2.52 -21.64 -15.23
CA ARG A 162 -2.28 -22.60 -16.30
C ARG A 162 -2.33 -24.01 -15.75
N VAL A 163 -3.13 -24.87 -16.41
CA VAL A 163 -3.19 -26.29 -16.11
C VAL A 163 -2.16 -26.99 -16.99
N ASP A 164 -0.96 -27.21 -16.42
CA ASP A 164 0.14 -27.87 -17.13
C ASP A 164 -0.10 -29.38 -17.27
N GLU A 165 -0.65 -30.02 -16.21
CA GLU A 165 -1.03 -31.42 -16.17
C GLU A 165 -2.22 -31.61 -15.21
N ALA A 166 -3.21 -32.40 -15.63
CA ALA A 166 -4.30 -32.82 -14.76
C ALA A 166 -4.88 -34.16 -15.26
N PRO A 167 -5.51 -34.97 -14.36
CA PRO A 167 -6.22 -36.21 -14.76
C PRO A 167 -7.32 -35.94 -15.77
N GLU A 168 -7.59 -36.89 -16.64
CA GLU A 168 -8.65 -36.77 -17.67
C GLU A 168 -10.02 -36.46 -17.05
N GLY A 169 -10.83 -35.65 -17.76
CA GLY A 169 -12.20 -35.32 -17.37
C GLY A 169 -12.34 -34.17 -16.35
N TRP A 170 -11.26 -33.45 -16.01
CA TRP A 170 -11.39 -32.26 -15.21
C TRP A 170 -12.21 -31.17 -15.91
N GLN A 171 -12.85 -30.34 -15.12
CA GLN A 171 -13.63 -29.18 -15.56
C GLN A 171 -13.15 -27.92 -14.82
N ALA A 172 -13.41 -26.73 -15.38
CA ALA A 172 -13.01 -25.46 -14.74
C ALA A 172 -13.57 -25.32 -13.32
N GLU A 173 -14.78 -25.80 -13.08
CA GLU A 173 -15.47 -25.78 -11.78
C GLU A 173 -14.74 -26.60 -10.69
N ASN A 174 -13.85 -27.51 -11.10
CA ASN A 174 -13.01 -28.27 -10.17
C ASN A 174 -11.99 -27.39 -9.46
N PHE A 175 -11.66 -26.21 -10.01
CA PHE A 175 -10.66 -25.30 -9.49
C PHE A 175 -11.31 -24.12 -8.78
N THR A 176 -10.66 -23.65 -7.72
CA THR A 176 -11.07 -22.47 -6.93
C THR A 176 -9.83 -21.69 -6.54
N ALA A 177 -9.79 -20.40 -6.84
CA ALA A 177 -8.81 -19.51 -6.29
C ALA A 177 -9.28 -19.08 -4.89
N VAL A 178 -8.46 -19.34 -3.87
CA VAL A 178 -8.72 -19.02 -2.47
C VAL A 178 -7.86 -17.83 -2.10
N CYS A 179 -8.50 -16.70 -1.77
CA CYS A 179 -7.80 -15.49 -1.35
C CYS A 179 -7.31 -15.64 0.09
N VAL A 180 -6.07 -15.23 0.35
CA VAL A 180 -5.50 -15.19 1.70
C VAL A 180 -4.84 -13.85 1.96
N TYR A 181 -5.20 -13.23 3.07
CA TYR A 181 -4.62 -11.98 3.58
C TYR A 181 -4.89 -11.85 5.08
N SER A 182 -4.24 -10.89 5.73
CA SER A 182 -4.46 -10.61 7.16
C SER A 182 -5.91 -10.18 7.40
N ASP A 183 -6.53 -10.69 8.47
CA ASP A 183 -7.97 -10.51 8.77
C ASP A 183 -8.26 -9.07 9.26
N LEU A 184 -8.05 -8.08 8.38
CA LEU A 184 -8.32 -6.68 8.65
C LEU A 184 -9.79 -6.35 8.37
N GLN A 185 -10.45 -5.74 9.35
CA GLN A 185 -11.81 -5.25 9.17
C GLN A 185 -11.84 -4.08 8.19
N ARG A 186 -12.69 -4.17 7.16
CA ARG A 186 -12.93 -3.06 6.26
C ARG A 186 -13.71 -1.94 6.96
N THR A 187 -13.21 -0.71 6.87
CA THR A 187 -13.78 0.48 7.53
C THR A 187 -14.20 1.56 6.57
N GLY A 188 -13.73 1.52 5.31
CA GLY A 188 -14.00 2.58 4.33
C GLY A 188 -14.62 2.12 3.03
N TRP A 189 -15.49 2.97 2.47
CA TRP A 189 -16.16 2.75 1.18
C TRP A 189 -16.29 4.06 0.40
N ILE A 190 -16.02 3.97 -0.91
CA ILE A 190 -16.25 5.06 -1.86
C ILE A 190 -17.18 4.57 -2.96
N ARG A 191 -18.13 5.39 -3.34
CA ARG A 191 -19.01 5.18 -4.48
C ARG A 191 -19.22 6.48 -5.24
N THR A 192 -19.05 6.44 -6.55
CA THR A 192 -19.19 7.60 -7.43
C THR A 192 -20.18 7.31 -8.57
N SER A 193 -20.49 8.34 -9.35
CA SER A 193 -21.24 8.17 -10.60
C SER A 193 -20.38 7.73 -11.78
N ASP A 194 -19.05 7.70 -11.63
CA ASP A 194 -18.11 7.29 -12.68
C ASP A 194 -17.70 5.82 -12.50
N PRO A 195 -18.00 4.94 -13.46
CA PRO A 195 -17.70 3.51 -13.34
C PRO A 195 -16.19 3.22 -13.35
N LEU A 196 -15.37 4.02 -14.07
CA LEU A 196 -13.92 3.82 -14.09
C LEU A 196 -13.29 4.19 -12.74
N LEU A 197 -13.77 5.26 -12.12
CA LEU A 197 -13.32 5.65 -10.79
C LEU A 197 -13.75 4.65 -9.71
N ASN A 198 -14.94 4.08 -9.83
CA ASN A 198 -15.37 2.98 -8.95
C ASN A 198 -14.50 1.73 -9.15
N GLN A 199 -14.14 1.41 -10.39
CA GLN A 199 -13.23 0.28 -10.66
C GLN A 199 -11.82 0.56 -10.12
N LEU A 200 -11.29 1.78 -10.28
CA LEU A 200 -10.03 2.18 -9.66
C LEU A 200 -10.06 1.96 -8.15
N TYR A 201 -11.13 2.39 -7.49
CA TYR A 201 -11.26 2.19 -6.06
C TYR A 201 -11.31 0.69 -5.68
N GLN A 202 -11.99 -0.16 -6.46
CA GLN A 202 -11.95 -1.61 -6.25
C GLN A 202 -10.54 -2.17 -6.43
N ASN A 203 -9.80 -1.70 -7.46
CA ASN A 203 -8.41 -2.12 -7.69
C ASN A 203 -7.50 -1.74 -6.52
N ILE A 204 -7.71 -0.56 -5.92
CA ILE A 204 -6.99 -0.12 -4.71
C ILE A 204 -7.29 -1.06 -3.55
N VAL A 205 -8.57 -1.35 -3.30
CA VAL A 205 -8.99 -2.25 -2.22
C VAL A 205 -8.40 -3.66 -2.38
N TRP A 206 -8.38 -4.19 -3.62
CA TRP A 206 -7.78 -5.50 -3.89
C TRP A 206 -6.26 -5.46 -3.74
N GLY A 207 -5.57 -4.44 -4.26
CA GLY A 207 -4.13 -4.29 -4.08
C GLY A 207 -3.72 -4.16 -2.61
N GLU A 208 -4.54 -3.46 -1.79
CA GLU A 208 -4.33 -3.39 -0.33
C GLU A 208 -4.53 -4.77 0.33
N LYS A 209 -5.62 -5.51 0.04
CA LYS A 209 -5.85 -6.87 0.55
C LYS A 209 -4.69 -7.80 0.23
N ASP A 210 -4.29 -7.81 -1.03
CA ASP A 210 -3.30 -8.74 -1.57
C ASP A 210 -1.89 -8.51 -1.01
N ASN A 211 -1.61 -7.30 -0.52
CA ASN A 211 -0.32 -6.91 0.02
C ASN A 211 -0.31 -6.67 1.54
N LEU A 212 -1.46 -6.79 2.22
CA LEU A 212 -1.53 -6.78 3.68
C LEU A 212 -1.55 -8.22 4.22
N LEU A 213 -0.42 -8.91 4.12
CA LEU A 213 -0.25 -10.32 4.48
C LEU A 213 0.89 -10.46 5.48
N ASP A 214 0.57 -10.39 6.78
CA ASP A 214 1.46 -10.38 7.95
C ASP A 214 2.38 -9.14 8.04
N VAL A 215 2.88 -8.67 6.89
CA VAL A 215 3.61 -7.41 6.70
C VAL A 215 3.05 -6.68 5.47
N PRO A 216 3.23 -5.36 5.33
CA PRO A 216 2.78 -4.63 4.14
C PRO A 216 3.72 -4.91 2.97
N THR A 217 3.51 -6.04 2.27
CA THR A 217 4.34 -6.45 1.14
C THR A 217 4.20 -5.49 -0.04
N ASP A 218 5.27 -5.31 -0.81
CA ASP A 218 5.27 -4.53 -2.04
C ASP A 218 4.47 -5.21 -3.16
N CYS A 219 4.62 -6.52 -3.28
CA CYS A 219 4.00 -7.35 -4.31
C CYS A 219 3.82 -8.80 -3.83
N PRO A 220 2.86 -9.59 -4.40
CA PRO A 220 2.60 -10.94 -3.93
C PRO A 220 3.20 -12.05 -4.79
N GLN A 221 3.75 -11.76 -6.00
CA GLN A 221 3.95 -12.79 -7.02
C GLN A 221 5.40 -13.22 -7.25
N ARG A 222 6.36 -12.27 -7.20
CA ARG A 222 7.76 -12.51 -7.57
C ARG A 222 8.63 -12.87 -6.36
N ASP A 223 9.91 -13.11 -6.59
CA ASP A 223 10.93 -13.40 -5.57
C ASP A 223 11.33 -12.16 -4.74
N GLU A 224 10.35 -11.48 -4.19
CA GLU A 224 10.47 -10.29 -3.35
C GLU A 224 9.52 -10.41 -2.15
N ARG A 225 8.30 -9.89 -2.21
CA ARG A 225 7.24 -10.02 -1.18
C ARG A 225 7.71 -9.54 0.19
N LEU A 226 8.27 -8.33 0.23
CA LEU A 226 8.87 -7.72 1.41
C LEU A 226 8.05 -6.53 1.91
N GLY A 227 8.10 -6.26 3.20
CA GLY A 227 7.49 -5.08 3.81
C GLY A 227 8.26 -3.80 3.52
N TRP A 228 8.26 -3.34 2.24
CA TRP A 228 8.95 -2.13 1.83
C TRP A 228 8.39 -0.90 2.53
N THR A 229 9.29 -0.18 3.19
CA THR A 229 8.93 0.98 4.01
C THR A 229 8.45 2.16 3.17
N GLY A 230 8.98 2.31 1.95
CA GLY A 230 8.53 3.30 0.99
C GLY A 230 7.06 3.12 0.62
N ASP A 231 6.70 1.91 0.19
CA ASP A 231 5.35 1.52 -0.19
C ASP A 231 4.35 1.70 0.96
N ALA A 232 4.73 1.24 2.14
CA ALA A 232 3.90 1.34 3.33
C ALA A 232 3.65 2.81 3.72
N GLN A 233 4.68 3.66 3.77
CA GLN A 233 4.51 5.04 4.20
C GLN A 233 3.71 5.89 3.20
N VAL A 234 3.82 5.65 1.89
CA VAL A 234 3.04 6.41 0.90
C VAL A 234 1.56 6.04 0.91
N SER A 235 1.21 4.81 1.29
CA SER A 235 -0.16 4.29 1.24
C SER A 235 -0.86 4.21 2.60
N ILE A 236 -0.15 4.32 3.72
CA ILE A 236 -0.74 4.12 5.06
C ILE A 236 -1.97 4.99 5.34
N ARG A 237 -2.02 6.22 4.81
CA ARG A 237 -3.19 7.11 4.95
C ARG A 237 -4.41 6.56 4.22
N ALA A 238 -4.24 6.01 3.03
CA ALA A 238 -5.28 5.37 2.26
C ALA A 238 -5.75 4.09 2.97
N ILE A 239 -4.81 3.24 3.38
CA ILE A 239 -5.09 1.98 4.05
C ILE A 239 -5.87 2.19 5.35
N THR A 240 -5.49 3.14 6.21
CA THR A 240 -6.19 3.42 7.49
C THR A 240 -7.59 4.03 7.29
N CYS A 241 -7.91 4.56 6.11
CA CYS A 241 -9.28 4.91 5.74
C CYS A 241 -10.07 3.71 5.24
N THR A 242 -9.41 2.75 4.55
CA THR A 242 -10.04 1.59 3.91
C THR A 242 -10.24 0.41 4.88
N PHE A 243 -9.23 0.17 5.75
CA PHE A 243 -9.19 -0.93 6.72
C PHE A 243 -8.79 -0.46 8.11
N ASP A 244 -9.19 -1.21 9.14
CA ASP A 244 -8.62 -1.08 10.49
C ASP A 244 -7.23 -1.72 10.53
N GLY A 245 -6.23 -0.93 10.20
CA GLY A 245 -4.83 -1.36 10.16
C GLY A 245 -4.07 -1.18 11.47
N LYS A 246 -4.74 -0.80 12.58
CA LYS A 246 -4.06 -0.42 13.82
C LYS A 246 -3.12 -1.51 14.33
N ARG A 247 -3.63 -2.73 14.54
CA ARG A 247 -2.82 -3.84 15.07
C ARG A 247 -1.77 -4.31 14.08
N PHE A 248 -2.14 -4.39 12.81
CA PHE A 248 -1.25 -4.80 11.72
C PHE A 248 -0.01 -3.92 11.63
N PHE A 249 -0.19 -2.61 11.52
CA PHE A 249 0.93 -1.67 11.44
C PHE A 249 1.66 -1.50 12.77
N SER A 250 0.99 -1.64 13.93
CA SER A 250 1.67 -1.61 15.23
C SER A 250 2.68 -2.75 15.36
N LYS A 251 2.31 -3.97 14.94
CA LYS A 251 3.22 -5.12 14.91
C LYS A 251 4.41 -4.85 13.98
N TRP A 252 4.15 -4.43 12.75
CA TRP A 252 5.19 -4.14 11.77
C TRP A 252 6.14 -3.01 12.21
N LEU A 253 5.64 -1.97 12.87
CA LEU A 253 6.47 -0.90 13.43
C LEU A 253 7.35 -1.39 14.58
N ARG A 254 6.90 -2.37 15.38
CA ARG A 254 7.73 -3.02 16.40
C ARG A 254 8.87 -3.82 15.78
N ASP A 255 8.61 -4.54 14.69
CA ASP A 255 9.64 -5.23 13.92
C ASP A 255 10.70 -4.22 13.42
N MET A 256 10.27 -3.10 12.83
CA MET A 256 11.16 -2.03 12.39
C MET A 256 11.98 -1.43 13.55
N ALA A 257 11.35 -1.19 14.71
CA ALA A 257 12.01 -0.62 15.88
C ALA A 257 13.05 -1.58 16.46
N ALA A 258 12.76 -2.89 16.45
CA ALA A 258 13.68 -3.93 16.92
C ALA A 258 14.92 -4.07 16.02
N GLU A 259 14.78 -3.80 14.73
CA GLU A 259 15.86 -3.88 13.75
C GLU A 259 16.57 -2.54 13.53
N GLN A 260 16.09 -1.45 14.11
CA GLN A 260 16.70 -0.13 13.95
C GLN A 260 18.17 -0.17 14.43
N ARG A 261 19.08 0.22 13.55
CA ARG A 261 20.52 0.21 13.82
C ARG A 261 20.89 1.10 15.01
N GLY A 262 22.03 0.79 15.64
CA GLY A 262 22.53 1.57 16.78
C GLY A 262 22.85 3.04 16.44
N ASP A 263 23.11 3.35 15.15
CA ASP A 263 23.28 4.70 14.65
C ASP A 263 21.95 5.40 14.29
N GLY A 264 20.81 4.72 14.42
CA GLY A 264 19.48 5.23 14.16
C GLY A 264 18.97 5.00 12.75
N ALA A 265 19.78 4.44 11.83
CA ALA A 265 19.33 4.11 10.49
C ALA A 265 18.22 3.05 10.53
N VAL A 266 17.24 3.18 9.64
CA VAL A 266 16.10 2.28 9.47
C VAL A 266 16.23 1.54 8.15
N SER A 267 15.88 0.25 8.14
CA SER A 267 15.88 -0.58 6.95
C SER A 267 14.87 -0.09 5.92
N HIS A 268 15.13 -0.35 4.63
CA HIS A 268 14.21 -0.03 3.55
C HIS A 268 13.02 -1.00 3.48
N PHE A 269 13.07 -2.12 4.17
CA PHE A 269 11.99 -3.09 4.35
C PHE A 269 12.06 -3.72 5.75
N GLY A 270 10.94 -4.06 6.30
CA GLY A 270 10.82 -4.69 7.63
C GLY A 270 9.89 -5.93 7.59
N PRO A 271 10.33 -7.06 8.15
CA PRO A 271 11.67 -7.34 8.68
C PRO A 271 12.73 -7.45 7.60
N ASN A 272 13.98 -7.12 7.93
CA ASN A 272 15.12 -7.26 7.02
C ASN A 272 15.63 -8.70 7.02
N VAL A 273 15.21 -9.46 6.03
CA VAL A 273 15.56 -10.89 5.87
C VAL A 273 16.89 -11.12 5.13
N GLY A 274 17.62 -10.07 4.80
CA GLY A 274 18.90 -10.16 4.09
C GLY A 274 18.79 -10.70 2.65
N LEU A 275 17.64 -10.52 1.99
CA LEU A 275 17.34 -11.12 0.68
C LEU A 275 18.29 -10.64 -0.42
N PHE A 276 18.55 -9.32 -0.48
CA PHE A 276 19.31 -8.71 -1.56
C PHE A 276 20.80 -8.60 -1.29
N THR A 277 21.22 -8.66 -0.03
CA THR A 277 22.63 -8.55 0.37
C THR A 277 22.86 -9.05 1.78
N GLN A 278 24.06 -9.58 2.03
CA GLN A 278 24.51 -9.87 3.39
C GLN A 278 25.03 -8.61 4.12
N ASP A 279 25.14 -7.47 3.42
CA ASP A 279 25.49 -6.20 4.04
C ASP A 279 24.21 -5.38 4.32
N PRO A 280 23.72 -5.40 5.58
CA PRO A 280 22.51 -4.66 5.96
C PRO A 280 22.65 -3.15 5.75
N ALA A 281 23.86 -2.62 5.60
CA ALA A 281 24.09 -1.19 5.41
C ALA A 281 23.63 -0.69 4.03
N LEU A 282 23.57 -1.57 3.03
CA LEU A 282 23.17 -1.19 1.67
C LEU A 282 21.66 -0.89 1.53
N PHE A 283 20.83 -1.45 2.40
CA PHE A 283 19.38 -1.26 2.38
C PHE A 283 18.87 -0.57 3.66
N CYS A 284 19.56 0.48 4.09
CA CYS A 284 19.19 1.28 5.25
C CYS A 284 19.39 2.77 4.96
N GLY A 285 18.58 3.61 5.61
CA GLY A 285 18.81 5.05 5.70
C GLY A 285 18.45 5.84 4.43
N GLY A 286 17.62 5.33 3.54
CA GLY A 286 17.14 6.06 2.36
C GLY A 286 15.96 6.98 2.68
N SER A 287 15.99 8.21 2.10
CA SER A 287 14.87 9.16 2.24
C SER A 287 13.59 8.63 1.62
N ALA A 288 12.46 9.05 2.14
CA ALA A 288 11.10 8.60 1.85
C ALA A 288 10.82 7.16 2.30
N TRP A 289 11.75 6.23 2.16
CA TRP A 289 11.61 4.85 2.65
C TRP A 289 11.73 4.78 4.17
N ALA A 290 12.89 5.09 4.69
CA ALA A 290 13.16 5.02 6.13
C ALA A 290 12.39 6.08 6.95
N ASP A 291 11.85 7.11 6.32
CA ASP A 291 10.94 8.08 6.94
C ASP A 291 9.61 7.45 7.41
N ALA A 292 9.31 6.20 6.98
CA ALA A 292 8.23 5.39 7.55
C ALA A 292 8.31 5.30 9.08
N ALA A 293 9.52 5.32 9.65
CA ALA A 293 9.74 5.34 11.10
C ALA A 293 9.09 6.53 11.83
N VAL A 294 8.81 7.61 11.11
CA VAL A 294 8.14 8.82 11.65
C VAL A 294 6.74 8.98 11.09
N ILE A 295 6.58 8.80 9.78
CA ILE A 295 5.30 9.03 9.10
C ILE A 295 4.26 8.02 9.55
N CYS A 296 4.60 6.72 9.62
CA CYS A 296 3.62 5.69 9.95
C CYS A 296 3.08 5.81 11.39
N PRO A 297 3.89 5.94 12.46
CA PRO A 297 3.38 6.16 13.80
C PRO A 297 2.49 7.40 13.91
N TRP A 298 2.87 8.50 13.25
CA TRP A 298 2.08 9.72 13.22
C TRP A 298 0.72 9.51 12.53
N GLN A 299 0.68 8.82 11.39
CA GLN A 299 -0.56 8.55 10.67
C GLN A 299 -1.49 7.62 11.47
N LEU A 300 -0.96 6.61 12.15
CA LEU A 300 -1.74 5.77 13.05
C LEU A 300 -2.33 6.59 14.21
N TYR A 301 -1.55 7.51 14.78
CA TYR A 301 -2.08 8.41 15.80
C TYR A 301 -3.19 9.31 15.24
N GLN A 302 -3.05 9.85 14.04
CA GLN A 302 -4.11 10.65 13.40
C GLN A 302 -5.38 9.82 13.17
N ALA A 303 -5.24 8.56 12.73
CA ALA A 303 -6.37 7.69 12.45
C ALA A 303 -7.09 7.18 13.70
N TYR A 304 -6.34 6.85 14.76
CA TYR A 304 -6.88 6.13 15.92
C TYR A 304 -6.84 6.90 17.26
N GLY A 305 -6.12 8.01 17.35
CA GLY A 305 -5.99 8.83 18.56
C GLY A 305 -5.17 8.19 19.68
N ASP A 306 -4.45 7.10 19.41
CA ASP A 306 -3.75 6.31 20.41
C ASP A 306 -2.41 6.93 20.76
N LYS A 307 -2.37 7.66 21.89
CA LYS A 307 -1.15 8.27 22.43
C LYS A 307 -0.13 7.24 22.93
N GLU A 308 -0.58 6.06 23.38
CA GLU A 308 0.34 5.02 23.87
C GLU A 308 1.12 4.40 22.70
N LEU A 309 0.44 4.12 21.59
CA LEU A 309 1.10 3.70 20.36
C LEU A 309 2.14 4.74 19.89
N LEU A 310 1.76 6.01 19.88
CA LEU A 310 2.68 7.08 19.49
C LEU A 310 3.89 7.16 20.44
N ARG A 311 3.66 7.03 21.75
CA ARG A 311 4.71 7.03 22.79
C ARG A 311 5.66 5.85 22.65
N GLU A 312 5.13 4.66 22.32
CA GLU A 312 5.91 3.44 22.09
C GLU A 312 6.94 3.64 20.99
N HIS A 313 6.54 4.27 19.88
CA HIS A 313 7.41 4.46 18.72
C HIS A 313 8.23 5.75 18.72
N LEU A 314 8.01 6.66 19.70
CA LEU A 314 8.75 7.91 19.79
C LEU A 314 10.28 7.74 19.80
N PRO A 315 10.87 6.75 20.51
CA PRO A 315 12.31 6.53 20.47
C PRO A 315 12.84 6.18 19.07
N MET A 316 12.09 5.41 18.28
CA MET A 316 12.44 5.10 16.89
C MET A 316 12.40 6.36 16.02
N MET A 317 11.35 7.18 16.16
CA MET A 317 11.21 8.46 15.47
C MET A 317 12.39 9.40 15.76
N GLN A 318 12.75 9.55 17.05
CA GLN A 318 13.86 10.40 17.47
C GLN A 318 15.21 9.94 16.89
N LYS A 319 15.53 8.65 17.04
CA LYS A 319 16.78 8.08 16.50
C LYS A 319 16.89 8.27 14.99
N TRP A 320 15.78 8.15 14.27
CA TRP A 320 15.76 8.38 12.81
C TRP A 320 16.07 9.84 12.48
N VAL A 321 15.39 10.80 13.06
CA VAL A 321 15.63 12.23 12.80
C VAL A 321 17.05 12.63 13.20
N GLU A 322 17.57 12.10 14.30
CA GLU A 322 18.95 12.33 14.74
C GLU A 322 19.98 11.71 13.80
N TYR A 323 19.70 10.52 13.22
CA TYR A 323 20.53 9.92 12.18
C TYR A 323 20.62 10.84 10.96
N VAL A 324 19.49 11.34 10.46
CA VAL A 324 19.48 12.24 9.31
C VAL A 324 20.16 13.57 9.65
N CYS A 325 19.96 14.10 10.86
CA CYS A 325 20.65 15.32 11.32
C CYS A 325 22.18 15.17 11.24
N ARG A 326 22.72 14.04 11.71
CA ARG A 326 24.16 13.76 11.59
C ARG A 326 24.61 13.60 10.14
N ALA A 327 23.81 12.96 9.31
CA ALA A 327 24.13 12.75 7.90
C ALA A 327 24.11 14.06 7.07
N ALA A 328 23.21 14.98 7.38
CA ALA A 328 23.09 16.29 6.74
C ALA A 328 24.15 17.30 7.25
N GLY A 329 24.64 17.12 8.48
CA GLY A 329 25.62 17.99 9.10
C GLY A 329 25.16 19.44 9.23
N ASP A 330 26.10 20.37 9.35
CA ASP A 330 25.83 21.80 9.57
C ASP A 330 25.07 22.48 8.42
N SER A 331 25.11 21.91 7.22
CA SER A 331 24.40 22.43 6.05
C SER A 331 22.89 22.25 6.14
N CYS A 332 22.41 21.29 6.93
CA CYS A 332 21.03 20.80 6.95
C CYS A 332 20.50 20.32 5.59
N ILE A 333 21.38 20.07 4.62
CA ILE A 333 21.07 19.50 3.29
C ILE A 333 21.51 18.05 3.27
N TRP A 334 20.54 17.14 3.11
CA TRP A 334 20.84 15.72 3.10
C TRP A 334 21.15 15.23 1.69
N SER A 335 22.43 15.11 1.40
CA SER A 335 22.96 14.70 0.08
C SER A 335 23.80 13.41 0.13
N THR A 336 23.90 12.78 1.30
CA THR A 336 24.72 11.59 1.53
C THR A 336 23.86 10.32 1.65
N GLY A 337 24.45 9.16 1.35
CA GLY A 337 23.76 7.87 1.43
C GLY A 337 23.11 7.47 0.11
N HIS A 338 22.31 6.40 0.17
CA HIS A 338 21.55 5.90 -0.98
C HIS A 338 20.11 6.42 -0.94
N HIS A 339 19.70 7.08 -2.01
CA HIS A 339 18.33 7.56 -2.18
C HIS A 339 17.74 7.06 -3.50
N TYR A 340 16.49 6.58 -3.44
CA TYR A 340 15.76 6.09 -4.61
C TYR A 340 15.25 7.24 -5.51
N GLY A 341 15.20 8.48 -4.99
CA GLY A 341 14.59 9.59 -5.71
C GLY A 341 13.07 9.47 -5.78
N ASP A 342 12.46 10.00 -6.84
CA ASP A 342 11.05 9.75 -7.10
C ASP A 342 10.91 8.46 -7.94
N TRP A 343 10.92 7.32 -7.24
CA TRP A 343 10.96 5.99 -7.82
C TRP A 343 9.84 5.77 -8.84
N LEU A 344 10.20 5.29 -10.01
CA LEU A 344 9.33 5.03 -11.16
C LEU A 344 8.58 6.27 -11.70
N ALA A 345 9.10 7.48 -11.47
CA ALA A 345 8.63 8.67 -12.16
C ALA A 345 9.01 8.63 -13.64
N LEU A 346 8.15 9.22 -14.51
CA LEU A 346 8.29 9.13 -15.96
C LEU A 346 8.92 10.38 -16.61
N ASP A 347 9.59 11.24 -15.83
CA ASP A 347 10.13 12.51 -16.30
C ASP A 347 11.64 12.51 -16.63
N ALA A 348 12.30 11.37 -16.50
CA ALA A 348 13.74 11.21 -16.75
C ALA A 348 14.09 10.33 -17.97
N GLY A 349 13.09 9.97 -18.78
CA GLY A 349 13.27 9.15 -19.97
C GLY A 349 13.22 7.64 -19.71
N GLU A 350 13.22 6.88 -20.81
CA GLU A 350 13.05 5.43 -20.78
C GLU A 350 14.22 4.74 -20.05
N GLY A 351 13.91 3.76 -19.22
CA GLY A 351 14.89 2.97 -18.45
C GLY A 351 15.43 3.66 -17.20
N ASN A 352 14.97 4.87 -16.86
CA ASN A 352 15.35 5.53 -15.62
C ASN A 352 14.32 5.26 -14.51
N TYR A 353 14.75 4.59 -13.44
CA TYR A 353 13.90 4.26 -12.29
C TYR A 353 13.70 5.43 -11.31
N THR A 354 14.59 6.43 -11.30
CA THR A 354 14.65 7.40 -10.19
C THR A 354 14.00 8.76 -10.51
N GLY A 355 13.48 8.94 -11.72
CA GLY A 355 12.91 10.22 -12.17
C GLY A 355 13.94 11.36 -12.31
N ALA A 356 13.48 12.54 -12.72
CA ALA A 356 14.29 13.73 -12.94
C ALA A 356 14.41 14.64 -11.70
N SER A 357 13.62 14.39 -10.66
CA SER A 357 13.66 15.17 -9.42
C SER A 357 15.00 15.02 -8.70
N ARG A 358 15.53 16.13 -8.18
CA ARG A 358 16.81 16.13 -7.46
C ARG A 358 16.71 15.27 -6.19
N LYS A 359 17.59 14.28 -6.05
CA LYS A 359 17.57 13.37 -4.90
C LYS A 359 17.78 14.11 -3.57
N GLU A 360 18.69 15.09 -3.54
CA GLU A 360 18.98 15.94 -2.39
C GLU A 360 17.79 16.83 -2.03
N PHE A 361 17.03 17.29 -3.03
CA PHE A 361 15.79 18.03 -2.81
C PHE A 361 14.78 17.16 -2.05
N ILE A 362 14.51 15.96 -2.58
CA ILE A 362 13.59 15.00 -1.97
C ILE A 362 14.06 14.62 -0.56
N ALA A 363 15.34 14.25 -0.41
CA ALA A 363 15.89 13.82 0.86
C ALA A 363 15.77 14.92 1.92
N THR A 364 16.13 16.16 1.58
CA THR A 364 16.02 17.29 2.50
C THR A 364 14.55 17.65 2.81
N ALA A 365 13.65 17.49 1.85
CA ALA A 365 12.23 17.72 2.05
C ALA A 365 11.64 16.69 3.06
N PHE A 366 11.99 15.41 2.94
CA PHE A 366 11.57 14.38 3.90
C PHE A 366 12.24 14.55 5.27
N TYR A 367 13.50 14.98 5.32
CA TYR A 367 14.15 15.35 6.58
C TYR A 367 13.38 16.45 7.31
N ALA A 368 13.00 17.53 6.62
CA ALA A 368 12.19 18.60 7.18
C ALA A 368 10.83 18.06 7.66
N HIS A 369 10.16 17.26 6.85
CA HIS A 369 8.86 16.69 7.19
C HIS A 369 8.94 15.78 8.42
N SER A 370 9.93 14.89 8.49
CA SER A 370 10.16 14.02 9.65
C SER A 370 10.47 14.82 10.92
N ALA A 371 11.27 15.88 10.83
CA ALA A 371 11.52 16.77 11.98
C ALA A 371 10.24 17.47 12.47
N GLN A 372 9.39 17.92 11.55
CA GLN A 372 8.11 18.56 11.87
C GLN A 372 7.15 17.57 12.54
N LEU A 373 7.00 16.35 11.96
CA LEU A 373 6.12 15.34 12.52
C LEU A 373 6.58 14.86 13.90
N LEU A 374 7.89 14.74 14.12
CA LEU A 374 8.44 14.41 15.44
C LEU A 374 8.14 15.50 16.46
N ALA A 375 8.29 16.79 16.10
CA ALA A 375 7.92 17.89 16.97
C ALA A 375 6.44 17.83 17.37
N GLN A 376 5.55 17.62 16.39
CA GLN A 376 4.11 17.47 16.61
C GLN A 376 3.77 16.23 17.47
N ALA A 377 4.49 15.12 17.28
CA ALA A 377 4.31 13.92 18.09
C ALA A 377 4.68 14.17 19.57
N MET A 378 5.77 14.88 19.82
CA MET A 378 6.15 15.27 21.18
C MET A 378 5.10 16.19 21.81
N ASP A 379 4.62 17.22 21.09
CA ASP A 379 3.57 18.11 21.57
C ASP A 379 2.27 17.34 21.88
N ALA A 380 1.89 16.38 21.01
CA ALA A 380 0.71 15.53 21.22
C ALA A 380 0.83 14.63 22.47
N LEU A 381 2.06 14.31 22.88
CA LEU A 381 2.39 13.54 24.07
C LEU A 381 2.62 14.42 25.31
N ASP A 382 2.34 15.72 25.23
CA ASP A 382 2.59 16.70 26.27
C ASP A 382 4.09 16.81 26.67
N MET A 383 4.99 16.57 25.68
CA MET A 383 6.45 16.68 25.80
C MET A 383 6.94 17.95 25.08
N ASP A 384 8.15 18.45 25.43
CA ASP A 384 8.72 19.63 24.77
C ASP A 384 9.26 19.32 23.36
N GLY A 385 8.50 19.67 22.33
CA GLY A 385 8.87 19.56 20.91
C GLY A 385 9.67 20.73 20.35
N ALA A 386 9.96 21.79 21.15
CA ALA A 386 10.53 23.06 20.67
C ALA A 386 11.87 22.90 19.92
N ALA A 387 12.71 21.94 20.31
CA ALA A 387 13.99 21.68 19.62
C ALA A 387 13.77 21.22 18.17
N TYR A 388 12.80 20.34 17.93
CA TYR A 388 12.50 19.81 16.59
C TYR A 388 11.69 20.80 15.74
N HIS A 389 10.86 21.66 16.36
CA HIS A 389 10.27 22.80 15.65
C HIS A 389 11.36 23.76 15.13
N ARG A 390 12.36 24.10 15.96
CA ARG A 390 13.50 24.91 15.51
C ARG A 390 14.32 24.20 14.42
N LEU A 391 14.53 22.89 14.55
CA LEU A 391 15.20 22.09 13.54
C LEU A 391 14.47 22.16 12.20
N PHE A 392 13.14 21.96 12.18
CA PHE A 392 12.32 22.11 10.98
C PHE A 392 12.52 23.48 10.32
N GLU A 393 12.46 24.58 11.09
CA GLU A 393 12.65 25.93 10.55
C GLU A 393 14.06 26.12 9.96
N THR A 394 15.07 25.53 10.60
CA THR A 394 16.46 25.58 10.11
C THR A 394 16.60 24.82 8.78
N ILE A 395 16.04 23.59 8.71
CA ILE A 395 16.06 22.79 7.47
C ILE A 395 15.26 23.50 6.39
N ARG A 396 14.09 24.06 6.70
CA ARG A 396 13.27 24.82 5.74
C ARG A 396 14.05 25.98 5.14
N ALA A 397 14.73 26.76 5.95
CA ALA A 397 15.56 27.88 5.48
C ALA A 397 16.72 27.38 4.61
N ALA A 398 17.41 26.31 5.01
CA ALA A 398 18.48 25.70 4.23
C ALA A 398 17.96 25.18 2.86
N HIS A 399 16.82 24.48 2.88
CA HIS A 399 16.17 23.96 1.68
C HIS A 399 15.79 25.10 0.71
N GLN A 400 15.18 26.18 1.18
CA GLN A 400 14.80 27.34 0.36
C GLN A 400 16.02 28.02 -0.26
N ASN A 401 17.14 28.09 0.47
CA ASN A 401 18.40 28.66 -0.05
C ASN A 401 19.08 27.76 -1.06
N ALA A 402 19.12 26.44 -0.82
CA ALA A 402 19.76 25.49 -1.72
C ALA A 402 18.91 25.21 -2.98
N PHE A 403 17.60 25.30 -2.86
CA PHE A 403 16.65 24.98 -3.92
C PHE A 403 15.64 26.11 -4.15
N PRO A 404 16.07 27.25 -4.72
CA PRO A 404 15.22 28.43 -4.91
C PRO A 404 14.12 28.19 -5.98
N ASP A 405 14.24 27.15 -6.77
CA ASP A 405 13.30 26.74 -7.82
C ASP A 405 12.88 25.28 -7.65
N CYS A 406 11.63 24.97 -7.97
CA CYS A 406 11.14 23.60 -8.19
C CYS A 406 11.19 23.31 -9.69
N ARG A 407 11.61 22.09 -10.11
CA ARG A 407 11.81 21.74 -11.51
C ARG A 407 10.80 20.72 -12.04
N THR A 408 10.24 19.91 -11.16
CA THR A 408 9.36 18.81 -11.50
C THR A 408 8.02 18.91 -10.76
N GLN A 409 7.03 18.13 -11.20
CA GLN A 409 5.77 18.03 -10.46
C GLN A 409 5.99 17.56 -9.01
N THR A 410 6.90 16.62 -8.80
CA THR A 410 7.26 16.08 -7.49
C THR A 410 7.88 17.13 -6.58
N GLU A 411 8.88 17.86 -7.07
CA GLU A 411 9.51 18.94 -6.29
C GLU A 411 8.49 20.01 -5.87
N CYS A 412 7.60 20.41 -6.79
CA CYS A 412 6.52 21.35 -6.46
C CYS A 412 5.54 20.78 -5.43
N ALA A 413 5.11 19.52 -5.60
CA ALA A 413 4.16 18.88 -4.70
C ALA A 413 4.72 18.75 -3.28
N LEU A 414 5.97 18.29 -3.15
CA LEU A 414 6.65 18.16 -1.84
C LEU A 414 6.87 19.54 -1.19
N ALA A 415 7.36 20.53 -1.95
CA ALA A 415 7.59 21.87 -1.41
C ALA A 415 6.29 22.51 -0.87
N LEU A 416 5.18 22.32 -1.56
CA LEU A 416 3.87 22.84 -1.13
C LEU A 416 3.34 22.07 0.07
N HIS A 417 3.27 20.76 -0.03
CA HIS A 417 2.63 19.93 0.99
C HIS A 417 3.40 19.92 2.32
N PHE A 418 4.74 19.95 2.28
CA PHE A 418 5.58 20.00 3.49
C PHE A 418 5.85 21.43 4.00
N GLY A 419 5.27 22.46 3.36
CA GLY A 419 5.42 23.85 3.79
C GLY A 419 6.81 24.43 3.57
N LEU A 420 7.56 23.94 2.57
CA LEU A 420 8.93 24.35 2.24
C LEU A 420 8.97 25.46 1.20
N ALA A 421 7.89 25.68 0.45
CA ALA A 421 7.85 26.71 -0.59
C ALA A 421 7.98 28.12 -0.01
N ALA A 422 8.97 28.90 -0.47
CA ALA A 422 9.13 30.31 -0.06
C ALA A 422 8.02 31.20 -0.62
N ALA A 423 7.47 30.85 -1.78
CA ALA A 423 6.35 31.54 -2.43
C ALA A 423 5.28 30.51 -2.87
N PRO A 424 4.42 30.02 -1.97
CA PRO A 424 3.47 28.94 -2.23
C PRO A 424 2.57 29.19 -3.45
N ASP A 425 2.01 30.40 -3.60
CA ASP A 425 1.14 30.74 -4.72
C ASP A 425 1.86 30.60 -6.08
N ARG A 426 3.15 30.98 -6.14
CA ARG A 426 3.97 30.86 -7.36
C ARG A 426 4.27 29.38 -7.66
N VAL A 427 4.64 28.61 -6.66
CA VAL A 427 4.94 27.17 -6.82
C VAL A 427 3.68 26.39 -7.21
N ALA A 428 2.52 26.74 -6.65
CA ALA A 428 1.24 26.13 -7.00
C ALA A 428 0.83 26.44 -8.45
N ALA A 429 0.99 27.69 -8.88
CA ALA A 429 0.77 28.08 -10.28
C ALA A 429 1.72 27.33 -11.22
N GLN A 430 2.98 27.18 -10.85
CA GLN A 430 3.97 26.41 -11.58
C GLN A 430 3.60 24.93 -11.67
N LEU A 431 3.18 24.31 -10.56
CA LEU A 431 2.72 22.91 -10.53
C LEU A 431 1.54 22.72 -11.50
N ALA A 432 0.55 23.59 -11.43
CA ALA A 432 -0.61 23.53 -12.32
C ALA A 432 -0.22 23.70 -13.79
N GLU A 433 0.79 24.51 -14.09
CA GLU A 433 1.29 24.69 -15.45
C GLU A 433 2.09 23.48 -15.94
N LEU A 434 2.94 22.88 -15.09
CA LEU A 434 3.64 21.62 -15.40
C LEU A 434 2.66 20.48 -15.73
N VAL A 435 1.55 20.41 -15.01
CA VAL A 435 0.49 19.42 -15.30
C VAL A 435 -0.19 19.71 -16.63
N ARG A 436 -0.59 20.98 -16.89
CA ARG A 436 -1.29 21.36 -18.12
C ARG A 436 -0.42 21.22 -19.36
N SER A 437 0.83 21.67 -19.29
CA SER A 437 1.80 21.56 -20.40
C SER A 437 2.12 20.11 -20.75
N ASN A 438 2.00 19.18 -19.77
CA ASN A 438 2.09 17.74 -20.00
C ASN A 438 0.75 17.10 -20.42
N GLY A 439 -0.22 17.87 -20.88
CA GLY A 439 -1.52 17.38 -21.36
C GLY A 439 -2.41 16.83 -20.24
N ASN A 440 -2.38 17.41 -19.07
CA ASN A 440 -3.05 16.97 -17.85
C ASN A 440 -2.68 15.53 -17.49
N ARG A 441 -1.37 15.23 -17.49
CA ARG A 441 -0.82 13.94 -17.10
C ARG A 441 0.18 14.14 -15.96
N LEU A 442 0.22 13.19 -15.06
CA LEU A 442 1.24 13.16 -14.03
C LEU A 442 2.59 12.69 -14.60
N THR A 443 3.66 13.09 -13.93
CA THR A 443 5.02 12.60 -14.21
C THR A 443 5.67 12.05 -12.93
N THR A 444 4.93 12.06 -11.83
CA THR A 444 5.40 11.67 -10.51
C THR A 444 5.51 10.15 -10.37
N GLY A 445 6.47 9.71 -9.56
CA GLY A 445 6.63 8.34 -9.09
C GLY A 445 6.01 8.13 -7.70
N PHE A 446 6.54 7.15 -6.96
CA PHE A 446 6.03 6.77 -5.63
C PHE A 446 6.02 7.90 -4.62
N VAL A 447 7.03 8.78 -4.68
CA VAL A 447 7.26 9.82 -3.67
C VAL A 447 6.42 11.07 -3.92
N GLY A 448 6.26 11.46 -5.20
CA GLY A 448 5.49 12.66 -5.54
C GLY A 448 3.98 12.43 -5.61
N THR A 449 3.55 11.25 -6.06
CA THR A 449 2.13 10.94 -6.35
C THR A 449 1.20 11.11 -5.14
N PRO A 450 1.52 10.65 -3.90
CA PRO A 450 0.65 10.80 -2.75
C PRO A 450 0.30 12.25 -2.40
N TYR A 451 1.19 13.17 -2.72
CA TYR A 451 1.06 14.58 -2.35
C TYR A 451 0.54 15.47 -3.49
N LEU A 452 0.60 15.00 -4.74
CA LEU A 452 0.33 15.79 -5.94
C LEU A 452 -1.08 16.40 -5.95
N LEU A 453 -2.11 15.57 -5.76
CA LEU A 453 -3.51 16.06 -5.79
C LEU A 453 -3.84 16.93 -4.58
N HIS A 454 -3.25 16.66 -3.42
CA HIS A 454 -3.36 17.50 -2.22
C HIS A 454 -2.72 18.87 -2.47
N ALA A 455 -1.47 18.90 -2.95
CA ALA A 455 -0.77 20.15 -3.24
C ALA A 455 -1.53 21.04 -4.23
N LEU A 456 -2.16 20.45 -5.25
CA LEU A 456 -3.01 21.19 -6.18
C LEU A 456 -4.28 21.71 -5.51
N SER A 457 -5.05 20.82 -4.87
CA SER A 457 -6.38 21.18 -4.34
C SER A 457 -6.31 22.14 -3.16
N GLU A 458 -5.31 21.98 -2.27
CA GLU A 458 -5.09 22.84 -1.10
C GLU A 458 -4.60 24.25 -1.47
N ASN A 459 -4.09 24.44 -2.70
CA ASN A 459 -3.61 25.71 -3.21
C ASN A 459 -4.50 26.30 -4.34
N GLY A 460 -5.78 25.92 -4.43
CA GLY A 460 -6.75 26.52 -5.32
C GLY A 460 -6.87 25.87 -6.71
N TYR A 461 -6.13 24.81 -6.99
CA TYR A 461 -6.12 24.12 -8.30
C TYR A 461 -6.87 22.79 -8.28
N ALA A 462 -7.99 22.72 -7.55
CA ALA A 462 -8.79 21.51 -7.43
C ALA A 462 -9.30 20.97 -8.78
N GLN A 463 -9.59 21.84 -9.75
CA GLN A 463 -9.96 21.41 -11.10
C GLN A 463 -8.82 20.65 -11.78
N THR A 464 -7.58 21.12 -11.67
CA THR A 464 -6.38 20.45 -12.22
C THR A 464 -6.16 19.09 -11.53
N ALA A 465 -6.42 19.00 -10.22
CA ALA A 465 -6.37 17.70 -9.51
C ALA A 465 -7.40 16.70 -10.07
N TYR A 466 -8.62 17.14 -10.34
CA TYR A 466 -9.63 16.30 -11.00
C TYR A 466 -9.28 15.98 -12.46
N ASP A 467 -8.63 16.88 -13.18
CA ASP A 467 -8.18 16.64 -14.56
C ASP A 467 -7.13 15.53 -14.62
N LEU A 468 -6.24 15.45 -13.62
CA LEU A 468 -5.31 14.34 -13.44
C LEU A 468 -6.04 13.05 -13.06
N LEU A 469 -6.88 13.08 -12.04
CA LEU A 469 -7.60 11.90 -11.53
C LEU A 469 -8.45 11.23 -12.62
N LEU A 470 -9.16 12.04 -13.41
CA LEU A 470 -10.10 11.57 -14.44
C LEU A 470 -9.45 11.45 -15.82
N GLN A 471 -8.12 11.54 -15.91
CA GLN A 471 -7.38 11.27 -17.13
C GLN A 471 -7.42 9.77 -17.46
N THR A 472 -7.64 9.45 -18.74
CA THR A 472 -7.71 8.05 -19.23
C THR A 472 -6.59 7.67 -20.20
N LYS A 473 -5.68 8.60 -20.52
CA LYS A 473 -4.48 8.33 -21.32
C LYS A 473 -3.29 8.13 -20.41
N ALA A 474 -2.38 7.25 -20.79
CA ALA A 474 -1.14 7.02 -20.04
C ALA A 474 -0.26 8.32 -19.99
N PRO A 475 0.42 8.57 -18.89
CA PRO A 475 0.31 7.94 -17.59
C PRO A 475 -0.91 8.45 -16.79
N SER A 476 -1.72 7.58 -16.24
CA SER A 476 -2.84 7.91 -15.34
C SER A 476 -3.41 6.66 -14.66
N TRP A 477 -4.09 6.84 -13.52
CA TRP A 477 -4.79 5.75 -12.82
C TRP A 477 -5.86 5.06 -13.68
N LEU A 478 -6.65 5.84 -14.45
CA LEU A 478 -7.75 5.27 -15.23
C LEU A 478 -7.26 4.63 -16.54
N PHE A 479 -6.02 4.83 -16.94
CA PHE A 479 -5.44 4.11 -18.06
C PHE A 479 -5.31 2.61 -17.73
N SER A 480 -4.74 2.24 -16.58
CA SER A 480 -4.62 0.84 -16.16
C SER A 480 -5.99 0.17 -16.03
N VAL A 481 -6.99 0.88 -15.48
CA VAL A 481 -8.38 0.41 -15.42
C VAL A 481 -8.94 0.09 -16.82
N LYS A 482 -8.72 0.97 -17.80
CA LYS A 482 -9.14 0.74 -19.19
C LYS A 482 -8.40 -0.42 -19.87
N MET A 483 -7.18 -0.71 -19.43
CA MET A 483 -6.41 -1.87 -19.88
C MET A 483 -6.80 -3.18 -19.19
N GLY A 484 -7.84 -3.16 -18.35
CA GLY A 484 -8.38 -4.34 -17.66
C GLY A 484 -7.70 -4.70 -16.35
N ALA A 485 -6.97 -3.76 -15.73
CA ALA A 485 -6.40 -3.94 -14.40
C ALA A 485 -7.48 -4.22 -13.36
N THR A 486 -7.23 -5.18 -12.48
CA THR A 486 -8.08 -5.52 -11.33
C THR A 486 -7.44 -5.19 -9.99
N THR A 487 -6.18 -4.76 -10.04
CA THR A 487 -5.32 -4.29 -8.95
C THR A 487 -4.59 -3.02 -9.39
N VAL A 488 -3.81 -2.40 -8.50
CA VAL A 488 -2.96 -1.25 -8.85
C VAL A 488 -1.61 -1.75 -9.37
N TRP A 489 -1.12 -1.18 -10.46
CA TRP A 489 0.16 -1.53 -11.05
C TRP A 489 1.33 -0.80 -10.41
N GLU A 490 2.50 -1.44 -10.41
CA GLU A 490 3.76 -0.87 -9.92
C GLU A 490 4.22 0.33 -10.74
N HIS A 491 4.09 0.25 -12.07
CA HIS A 491 4.51 1.29 -12.99
C HIS A 491 3.32 1.85 -13.79
N TRP A 492 3.35 3.14 -14.14
CA TRP A 492 2.26 3.79 -14.88
C TRP A 492 1.97 3.16 -16.24
N ASP A 493 2.98 2.58 -16.85
CA ASP A 493 2.92 1.85 -18.13
C ASP A 493 3.43 0.41 -18.00
N SER A 494 3.18 -0.25 -16.85
CA SER A 494 3.45 -1.68 -16.66
C SER A 494 3.01 -2.48 -17.89
N ARG A 495 1.87 -2.09 -18.47
CA ARG A 495 1.43 -2.48 -19.80
C ARG A 495 1.20 -1.23 -20.65
N LYS A 496 1.91 -1.11 -21.77
CA LYS A 496 1.79 0.00 -22.71
C LYS A 496 0.51 -0.10 -23.55
N ALA A 497 0.15 0.98 -24.24
CA ALA A 497 -1.07 1.04 -25.04
C ALA A 497 -1.10 0.03 -26.22
N ASP A 498 0.06 -0.39 -26.70
CA ASP A 498 0.22 -1.41 -27.73
C ASP A 498 0.20 -2.85 -27.19
N GLY A 499 0.04 -3.01 -25.86
CA GLY A 499 0.01 -4.29 -25.16
C GLY A 499 1.38 -4.80 -24.71
N SER A 500 2.48 -4.18 -25.14
CA SER A 500 3.83 -4.53 -24.66
C SER A 500 4.02 -4.14 -23.21
N PHE A 501 4.99 -4.76 -22.54
CA PHE A 501 5.34 -4.43 -21.16
C PHE A 501 6.46 -3.39 -21.09
N TRP A 502 6.45 -2.59 -20.01
CA TRP A 502 7.52 -1.64 -19.74
C TRP A 502 8.85 -2.35 -19.47
N SER A 503 8.83 -3.38 -18.66
CA SER A 503 9.96 -4.25 -18.34
C SER A 503 9.49 -5.72 -18.31
N THR A 504 10.41 -6.65 -18.55
CA THR A 504 10.12 -8.09 -18.45
C THR A 504 10.17 -8.60 -17.02
N ASP A 505 11.07 -8.05 -16.19
CA ASP A 505 11.43 -8.55 -14.86
C ASP A 505 11.10 -7.56 -13.72
N MET A 506 11.23 -6.25 -13.97
CA MET A 506 10.88 -5.21 -12.99
C MET A 506 9.48 -4.70 -13.29
N ASN A 507 8.47 -5.52 -13.03
CA ASN A 507 7.09 -5.20 -13.35
C ASN A 507 6.13 -6.04 -12.52
N SER A 508 5.36 -5.40 -11.64
CA SER A 508 4.28 -6.02 -10.88
C SER A 508 2.95 -5.42 -11.30
N PHE A 509 1.94 -6.26 -11.43
CA PHE A 509 0.57 -5.83 -11.72
C PHE A 509 -0.28 -5.73 -10.44
N ASN A 510 0.32 -6.02 -9.28
CA ASN A 510 -0.32 -5.94 -7.97
C ASN A 510 0.59 -5.26 -6.94
N HIS A 511 0.53 -3.91 -6.89
CA HIS A 511 1.44 -3.07 -6.12
C HIS A 511 0.68 -1.86 -5.55
N HIS A 512 0.57 -1.73 -4.23
CA HIS A 512 -0.41 -0.80 -3.63
C HIS A 512 0.02 0.68 -3.58
N ALA A 513 1.28 1.02 -3.85
CA ALA A 513 1.83 2.37 -3.65
C ALA A 513 1.03 3.49 -4.35
N TYR A 514 0.70 3.34 -5.64
CA TYR A 514 -0.12 4.33 -6.36
C TYR A 514 -1.60 4.34 -5.94
N GLY A 515 -2.03 3.35 -5.16
CA GLY A 515 -3.32 3.33 -4.47
C GLY A 515 -3.45 4.41 -3.39
N ALA A 516 -2.34 5.04 -3.00
CA ALA A 516 -2.29 6.20 -2.11
C ALA A 516 -3.26 7.34 -2.51
N VAL A 517 -3.67 7.41 -3.78
CA VAL A 517 -4.69 8.37 -4.24
C VAL A 517 -6.03 8.26 -3.50
N ALA A 518 -6.32 7.10 -2.88
CA ALA A 518 -7.54 6.94 -2.09
C ALA A 518 -7.58 7.90 -0.89
N ASP A 519 -6.44 8.29 -0.30
CA ASP A 519 -6.40 9.34 0.73
C ASP A 519 -7.03 10.64 0.23
N TRP A 520 -6.71 11.06 -0.99
CA TRP A 520 -7.32 12.24 -1.60
C TRP A 520 -8.81 12.03 -1.90
N LEU A 521 -9.20 10.83 -2.32
CA LEU A 521 -10.62 10.51 -2.56
C LEU A 521 -11.44 10.61 -1.27
N TYR A 522 -10.92 10.11 -0.15
CA TYR A 522 -11.55 10.22 1.17
C TYR A 522 -11.50 11.66 1.69
N GLY A 523 -10.31 12.24 1.74
CA GLY A 523 -10.02 13.47 2.47
C GLY A 523 -10.35 14.76 1.73
N ALA A 524 -10.35 14.75 0.39
CA ALA A 524 -10.60 15.93 -0.44
C ALA A 524 -11.87 15.78 -1.28
N ALA A 525 -11.97 14.80 -2.17
CA ALA A 525 -13.17 14.62 -2.99
C ALA A 525 -14.42 14.35 -2.13
N GLY A 526 -14.32 13.41 -1.19
CA GLY A 526 -15.34 13.11 -0.20
C GLY A 526 -15.35 14.06 1.00
N GLY A 527 -14.19 14.64 1.31
CA GLY A 527 -14.02 15.66 2.32
C GLY A 527 -14.16 15.20 3.77
N ILE A 528 -13.82 13.95 4.08
CA ILE A 528 -13.79 13.41 5.45
C ILE A 528 -12.36 13.39 5.95
N ARG A 529 -12.07 14.13 7.03
CA ARG A 529 -10.76 14.11 7.72
C ARG A 529 -10.98 14.10 9.25
N PRO A 530 -10.04 13.57 10.04
CA PRO A 530 -10.07 13.82 11.47
C PRO A 530 -9.91 15.33 11.74
N GLY A 531 -10.80 15.90 12.53
CA GLY A 531 -10.66 17.26 13.05
C GLY A 531 -9.72 17.30 14.24
N LYS A 532 -9.78 16.24 15.08
CA LYS A 532 -8.78 15.88 16.08
C LYS A 532 -8.40 14.41 15.87
N PRO A 533 -7.18 14.01 16.29
CA PRO A 533 -6.73 12.63 16.15
C PRO A 533 -7.77 11.62 16.64
N GLY A 534 -7.84 10.45 15.98
CA GLY A 534 -8.82 9.42 16.28
C GLY A 534 -10.26 9.77 15.91
N TYR A 535 -10.48 10.84 15.15
CA TYR A 535 -11.83 11.35 14.85
C TYR A 535 -12.62 11.73 16.12
N GLU A 536 -11.97 12.21 17.19
CA GLU A 536 -12.67 12.82 18.33
C GLU A 536 -13.59 13.96 17.88
N THR A 537 -13.19 14.67 16.83
CA THR A 537 -14.04 15.55 16.02
C THR A 537 -13.80 15.27 14.55
N VAL A 538 -14.80 15.56 13.70
CA VAL A 538 -14.71 15.36 12.25
C VAL A 538 -14.60 16.72 11.54
N LEU A 539 -13.74 16.80 10.53
CA LEU A 539 -13.73 17.91 9.58
C LEU A 539 -14.34 17.43 8.25
N PHE A 540 -15.42 18.10 7.82
CA PHE A 540 -15.99 17.95 6.49
C PHE A 540 -15.58 19.12 5.60
N SER A 541 -14.91 18.82 4.49
CA SER A 541 -14.52 19.81 3.48
C SER A 541 -14.54 19.19 2.06
N PRO A 542 -15.70 18.70 1.59
CA PRO A 542 -15.79 18.03 0.30
C PRO A 542 -15.60 19.00 -0.87
N ILE A 543 -14.91 18.54 -1.90
CA ILE A 543 -14.64 19.29 -3.14
C ILE A 543 -15.44 18.66 -4.29
N PRO A 544 -16.68 19.10 -4.57
CA PRO A 544 -17.47 18.55 -5.65
C PRO A 544 -16.94 18.98 -7.02
N ASN A 545 -17.04 18.08 -8.02
CA ASN A 545 -16.68 18.39 -9.39
C ASN A 545 -17.83 18.08 -10.35
N ARG A 546 -18.04 18.92 -11.37
CA ARG A 546 -19.14 18.76 -12.33
C ARG A 546 -19.03 17.55 -13.24
N ARG A 547 -17.84 17.00 -13.41
CA ARG A 547 -17.64 15.76 -14.19
C ARG A 547 -18.18 14.52 -13.46
N LEU A 548 -18.37 14.62 -12.13
CA LEU A 548 -19.00 13.59 -11.32
C LEU A 548 -20.37 14.07 -10.85
N GLN A 549 -21.43 13.31 -11.14
CA GLN A 549 -22.79 13.67 -10.73
C GLN A 549 -23.03 13.41 -9.23
N ARG A 550 -22.35 12.42 -8.68
CA ARG A 550 -22.46 12.01 -7.28
C ARG A 550 -21.12 11.46 -6.80
N PHE A 551 -20.81 11.71 -5.53
CA PHE A 551 -19.72 11.12 -4.80
C PHE A 551 -20.17 10.81 -3.37
N GLU A 552 -19.87 9.62 -2.88
CA GLU A 552 -20.24 9.17 -1.55
C GLU A 552 -19.05 8.48 -0.89
N VAL A 553 -18.77 8.87 0.33
CA VAL A 553 -17.72 8.30 1.18
C VAL A 553 -18.33 7.91 2.51
N VAL A 554 -17.94 6.74 2.99
CA VAL A 554 -18.26 6.23 4.32
C VAL A 554 -16.96 5.81 4.99
N VAL A 555 -16.76 6.21 6.25
CA VAL A 555 -15.66 5.76 7.10
C VAL A 555 -16.22 5.35 8.47
N ASN A 556 -15.95 4.12 8.89
CA ASN A 556 -16.20 3.67 10.25
C ASN A 556 -15.00 4.06 11.11
N THR A 557 -15.18 5.08 11.93
CA THR A 557 -14.18 5.59 12.86
C THR A 557 -14.28 4.91 14.23
N PRO A 558 -13.31 5.08 15.14
CA PRO A 558 -13.43 4.60 16.53
C PRO A 558 -14.70 5.09 17.25
N HIS A 559 -15.27 6.21 16.81
CA HIS A 559 -16.47 6.82 17.41
C HIS A 559 -17.77 6.47 16.67
N GLY A 560 -17.69 5.73 15.57
CA GLY A 560 -18.83 5.32 14.76
C GLY A 560 -18.77 5.80 13.31
N LYS A 561 -19.88 5.64 12.61
CA LYS A 561 -19.97 5.85 11.15
C LYS A 561 -19.99 7.33 10.79
N VAL A 562 -19.06 7.76 9.95
CA VAL A 562 -19.01 9.09 9.30
C VAL A 562 -19.36 8.93 7.82
N CYS A 563 -20.25 9.77 7.31
CA CYS A 563 -20.66 9.74 5.90
C CYS A 563 -20.59 11.14 5.30
N SER A 564 -20.10 11.22 4.06
CA SER A 564 -20.18 12.42 3.22
C SER A 564 -20.71 12.03 1.85
N CYS A 565 -21.78 12.67 1.43
CA CYS A 565 -22.33 12.48 0.10
C CYS A 565 -22.62 13.85 -0.51
N TRP A 566 -22.16 14.08 -1.73
CA TRP A 566 -22.59 15.22 -2.52
C TRP A 566 -23.16 14.78 -3.87
N LYS A 567 -24.14 15.54 -4.35
CA LYS A 567 -24.84 15.28 -5.61
C LYS A 567 -25.21 16.58 -6.30
N TRP A 568 -24.94 16.66 -7.60
CA TRP A 568 -25.40 17.76 -8.45
C TRP A 568 -26.87 17.62 -8.84
N ASN A 569 -27.60 18.71 -8.73
CA ASN A 569 -28.98 18.87 -9.18
C ASN A 569 -29.05 20.15 -10.02
N GLY A 570 -28.83 20.05 -11.33
CA GLY A 570 -28.67 21.21 -12.21
C GLY A 570 -27.58 22.16 -11.72
N PRO A 571 -27.86 23.44 -11.43
CA PRO A 571 -26.83 24.40 -10.99
C PRO A 571 -26.49 24.30 -9.51
N THR A 572 -27.14 23.43 -8.74
CA THR A 572 -26.92 23.29 -7.31
C THR A 572 -26.23 21.97 -6.97
N VAL A 573 -25.47 21.96 -5.87
CA VAL A 573 -24.96 20.76 -5.24
C VAL A 573 -25.62 20.59 -3.86
N THR A 574 -26.13 19.39 -3.62
CA THR A 574 -26.66 18.98 -2.32
C THR A 574 -25.62 18.15 -1.60
N TYR A 575 -25.31 18.50 -0.36
CA TYR A 575 -24.44 17.74 0.55
C TYR A 575 -25.31 17.10 1.63
N VAL A 576 -25.04 15.83 1.92
CA VAL A 576 -25.61 15.11 3.07
C VAL A 576 -24.42 14.57 3.88
N LEU A 577 -24.24 15.09 5.10
CA LEU A 577 -23.10 14.82 5.96
C LEU A 577 -23.60 14.24 7.27
N THR A 578 -23.05 13.09 7.67
CA THR A 578 -23.43 12.41 8.93
C THR A 578 -22.18 12.22 9.78
N THR A 579 -22.27 12.57 11.05
CA THR A 579 -21.19 12.43 12.03
C THR A 579 -21.72 11.90 13.36
N PRO A 580 -21.00 10.96 14.01
CA PRO A 580 -21.35 10.47 15.34
C PRO A 580 -20.83 11.36 16.48
N VAL A 581 -19.99 12.33 16.16
CA VAL A 581 -19.36 13.26 17.10
C VAL A 581 -19.54 14.72 16.62
N SER A 582 -19.05 15.68 17.36
CA SER A 582 -19.02 17.08 16.89
C SER A 582 -18.14 17.21 15.64
N ALA A 583 -18.57 18.08 14.73
CA ALA A 583 -17.87 18.29 13.47
C ALA A 583 -17.80 19.77 13.09
N GLU A 584 -16.73 20.08 12.36
CA GLU A 584 -16.61 21.31 11.59
C GLU A 584 -16.94 21.02 10.12
N ILE A 585 -17.84 21.80 9.53
CA ILE A 585 -18.24 21.67 8.14
C ILE A 585 -17.85 22.95 7.38
N ARG A 586 -17.02 22.80 6.34
CA ARG A 586 -16.56 23.90 5.47
C ARG A 586 -17.12 23.72 4.07
N LEU A 587 -17.99 24.60 3.64
CA LEU A 587 -18.65 24.52 2.32
C LEU A 587 -18.68 25.90 1.66
N GLY A 588 -17.89 26.09 0.58
CA GLY A 588 -17.92 27.30 -0.23
C GLY A 588 -17.59 28.59 0.52
N GLY A 589 -16.63 28.53 1.44
CA GLY A 589 -16.21 29.68 2.28
C GLY A 589 -17.03 29.84 3.57
N GLU A 590 -18.11 29.08 3.77
CA GLU A 590 -18.86 29.06 5.02
C GLU A 590 -18.33 27.96 5.96
N GLN A 591 -18.33 28.25 7.26
CA GLN A 591 -17.93 27.31 8.32
C GLN A 591 -19.09 27.11 9.30
N HIS A 592 -19.40 25.86 9.62
CA HIS A 592 -20.44 25.49 10.57
C HIS A 592 -19.86 24.50 11.59
N ASN A 593 -20.05 24.77 12.89
CA ASN A 593 -19.76 23.82 13.96
C ASN A 593 -21.06 23.13 14.37
N VAL A 594 -21.07 21.80 14.32
CA VAL A 594 -22.27 21.01 14.54
C VAL A 594 -22.03 19.91 15.57
N ALA A 595 -23.08 19.47 16.25
CA ALA A 595 -23.06 18.28 17.11
C ALA A 595 -23.16 16.99 16.27
N ALA A 596 -23.19 15.82 16.92
CA ALA A 596 -23.52 14.55 16.27
C ALA A 596 -24.88 14.64 15.58
N GLY A 597 -24.99 14.14 14.34
CA GLY A 597 -26.24 14.20 13.57
C GLY A 597 -26.03 14.07 12.07
N THR A 598 -27.12 14.24 11.33
CA THR A 598 -27.12 14.28 9.86
C THR A 598 -27.57 15.67 9.39
N TYR A 599 -26.79 16.26 8.51
CA TYR A 599 -26.99 17.63 8.04
C TYR A 599 -27.09 17.65 6.52
N THR A 600 -28.03 18.47 6.01
CA THR A 600 -28.21 18.66 4.58
C THR A 600 -27.99 20.13 4.23
N PHE A 601 -27.09 20.36 3.28
CA PHE A 601 -26.81 21.69 2.74
C PHE A 601 -27.06 21.69 1.23
N VAL A 602 -27.64 22.78 0.73
CA VAL A 602 -27.79 23.03 -0.71
C VAL A 602 -27.04 24.30 -1.04
N ARG A 603 -26.16 24.25 -2.00
CA ARG A 603 -25.35 25.39 -2.44
C ARG A 603 -25.47 25.55 -3.94
N ARG A 604 -25.52 26.79 -4.42
CA ARG A 604 -25.37 27.06 -5.84
C ARG A 604 -23.94 26.74 -6.24
N GLY A 605 -23.75 25.86 -7.22
CA GLY A 605 -22.44 25.60 -7.78
C GLY A 605 -21.92 26.79 -8.56
N TYR A 606 -20.68 27.16 -8.37
CA TYR A 606 -20.05 28.21 -9.16
C TYR A 606 -19.59 27.62 -10.49
N ASP A 607 -19.79 28.37 -11.61
CA ASP A 607 -19.25 28.00 -12.94
C ASP A 607 -17.71 28.14 -13.03
N LYS A 608 -17.15 28.93 -12.10
CA LYS A 608 -15.71 28.94 -11.81
C LYS A 608 -15.50 28.25 -10.47
N SER A 609 -14.48 27.42 -10.36
CA SER A 609 -14.17 26.75 -9.10
C SER A 609 -14.15 27.79 -7.97
N PRO A 610 -14.99 27.69 -6.92
CA PRO A 610 -14.93 28.61 -5.78
C PRO A 610 -13.61 28.44 -5.02
N TYR A 611 -12.82 27.43 -5.38
CA TYR A 611 -11.52 27.07 -4.84
C TYR A 611 -10.36 27.74 -5.58
N GLU A 612 -10.61 28.61 -6.59
CA GLU A 612 -9.62 29.55 -7.14
C GLU A 612 -9.39 30.76 -6.22
N ALA A 613 -10.17 30.91 -5.15
CA ALA A 613 -10.05 31.99 -4.16
C ALA A 613 -9.56 31.44 -2.82
N LYS A 614 -8.45 31.90 -2.37
CA LYS A 614 -7.70 32.01 -1.10
C LYS A 614 -8.32 31.46 0.22
N ASP A 615 -9.48 30.80 0.22
CA ASP A 615 -10.21 30.41 1.44
C ASP A 615 -9.65 29.14 2.12
N PHE A 616 -8.66 28.47 1.51
CA PHE A 616 -7.96 27.32 2.08
C PHE A 616 -6.72 27.65 2.91
N LEU A 617 -6.29 28.91 2.91
CA LEU A 617 -5.03 29.32 3.55
C LEU A 617 -5.02 29.28 5.10
N ASN A 618 -6.14 28.94 5.74
CA ASN A 618 -6.22 28.82 7.20
C ASN A 618 -6.35 27.40 7.75
N VAL A 619 -6.19 26.36 6.92
CA VAL A 619 -6.00 24.99 7.44
C VAL A 619 -4.50 24.74 7.56
N ARG A 620 -3.82 25.54 8.34
CA ARG A 620 -2.50 25.16 8.84
C ARG A 620 -2.71 24.17 9.99
N ARG A 621 -2.52 22.86 9.70
CA ARG A 621 -1.91 21.74 10.42
C ARG A 621 -2.15 21.68 11.92
#